data_77e18ecd7bef4796b54c0f7b628bd69f
#
_entry.id   77e18ecd7bef4796b54c0f7b628bd69f
#
_cell.length_a   1.000
_cell.length_b   1.000
_cell.length_c   1.000
_cell.angle_alpha   90.00
_cell.angle_beta   90.00
_cell.angle_gamma   90.00
#
_symmetry.space_group_name_H-M   'P 1'
#
loop_
_entity.id
_entity.type
_entity.pdbx_description
1 polymer ?
#
loop_
_entity_poly.entity_id
_entity_poly.type
_entity_poly.pdbx_seq_one_letter_code
_entity_poly.pdbx_strand_id
1 'polypeptide(L)'
;SFTVDTMGPVAPALSAPANAASVIGTPAFSWAATTTATKYQFEYDNDADFSSPTYTSIDLTTTSHTPPAIALGTYSWRVRGKDAAGNWGAWSVTRTVTILPLVPVAPTLVTPAASAVTNDSTPDFTWNSVVSGNTYELEISNASTFATKQQTFVSGVGVLNYTATNIPDGLW
;
A
#
# COMPACT_ATOMS: atom_id res chain seq x y z
N SER A 1 -20.29 51.06 -10.41
CA SER A 1 -20.01 49.88 -11.29
C SER A 1 -19.64 48.71 -10.39
N PHE A 2 -20.12 47.55 -10.71
CA PHE A 2 -19.65 46.30 -10.13
C PHE A 2 -18.84 45.54 -11.17
N THR A 3 -17.81 44.83 -10.76
CA THR A 3 -17.04 43.93 -11.59
C THR A 3 -17.43 42.50 -11.27
N VAL A 4 -17.63 41.70 -12.30
CA VAL A 4 -17.86 40.27 -12.15
C VAL A 4 -16.49 39.56 -12.31
N ASP A 5 -16.08 38.82 -11.31
CA ASP A 5 -14.90 37.97 -11.40
C ASP A 5 -15.27 36.70 -12.18
N THR A 6 -14.61 36.48 -13.31
CA THR A 6 -14.82 35.34 -14.20
C THR A 6 -13.56 34.50 -14.40
N MET A 7 -12.46 34.84 -13.71
CA MET A 7 -11.19 34.15 -13.85
C MET A 7 -10.95 33.20 -12.69
N GLY A 8 -10.84 31.92 -13.00
CA GLY A 8 -10.47 30.90 -11.99
C GLY A 8 -8.97 30.91 -11.65
N PRO A 9 -8.59 30.26 -10.54
CA PRO A 9 -7.20 30.16 -10.10
C PRO A 9 -6.28 29.50 -11.12
N VAL A 10 -4.98 29.79 -11.03
CA VAL A 10 -3.97 29.06 -11.81
C VAL A 10 -3.93 27.58 -11.40
N ALA A 11 -3.48 26.73 -12.32
CA ALA A 11 -3.35 25.29 -12.06
C ALA A 11 -2.40 25.01 -10.87
N PRO A 12 -2.78 24.17 -9.90
CA PRO A 12 -1.91 23.80 -8.78
C PRO A 12 -0.69 23.01 -9.24
N ALA A 13 0.48 23.28 -8.63
CA ALA A 13 1.66 22.43 -8.80
C ALA A 13 1.55 21.21 -7.87
N LEU A 14 1.58 20.01 -8.42
CA LEU A 14 1.48 18.77 -7.64
C LEU A 14 2.78 18.50 -6.87
N SER A 15 2.66 18.06 -5.59
CA SER A 15 3.79 17.79 -4.71
C SER A 15 4.02 16.29 -4.52
N ALA A 16 3.07 15.57 -3.95
CA ALA A 16 3.17 14.13 -3.71
C ALA A 16 1.86 13.40 -4.08
N PRO A 17 1.95 12.15 -4.51
CA PRO A 17 3.14 11.40 -4.89
C PRO A 17 3.90 12.00 -6.07
N ALA A 18 5.20 11.66 -6.22
CA ALA A 18 5.95 12.01 -7.43
C ALA A 18 5.30 11.34 -8.66
N ASN A 19 5.55 11.93 -9.86
CA ASN A 19 5.06 11.27 -11.07
C ASN A 19 5.66 9.88 -11.24
N ALA A 20 4.85 8.90 -11.63
CA ALA A 20 5.20 7.49 -11.78
C ALA A 20 5.69 6.81 -10.48
N ALA A 21 5.35 7.36 -9.31
CA ALA A 21 5.68 6.73 -8.03
C ALA A 21 4.93 5.40 -7.85
N SER A 22 5.59 4.45 -7.19
CA SER A 22 4.98 3.22 -6.69
C SER A 22 4.86 3.32 -5.17
N VAL A 23 3.67 3.06 -4.63
CA VAL A 23 3.36 3.19 -3.20
C VAL A 23 2.59 1.97 -2.69
N ILE A 24 2.78 1.63 -1.43
CA ILE A 24 2.03 0.57 -0.76
C ILE A 24 0.87 1.22 0.00
N GLY A 25 -0.34 0.71 -0.21
CA GLY A 25 -1.56 1.25 0.41
C GLY A 25 -1.99 2.58 -0.21
N THR A 26 -2.95 3.25 0.41
CA THR A 26 -3.49 4.53 -0.10
C THR A 26 -2.59 5.70 0.29
N PRO A 27 -1.96 6.41 -0.67
CA PRO A 27 -1.12 7.56 -0.37
C PRO A 27 -1.95 8.81 -0.03
N ALA A 28 -1.33 9.74 0.69
CA ALA A 28 -1.80 11.11 0.73
C ALA A 28 -1.33 11.85 -0.53
N PHE A 29 -2.26 12.48 -1.23
CA PHE A 29 -1.99 13.35 -2.36
C PHE A 29 -1.84 14.79 -1.88
N SER A 30 -0.89 15.53 -2.43
CA SER A 30 -0.65 16.92 -2.03
C SER A 30 -0.21 17.79 -3.20
N TRP A 31 -0.48 19.08 -3.06
CA TRP A 31 -0.20 20.11 -4.07
C TRP A 31 0.12 21.45 -3.41
N ALA A 32 0.67 22.38 -4.15
CA ALA A 32 0.90 23.73 -3.70
C ALA A 32 -0.40 24.55 -3.72
N ALA A 33 -0.59 25.39 -2.72
CA ALA A 33 -1.66 26.38 -2.75
C ALA A 33 -1.49 27.33 -3.94
N THR A 34 -2.61 27.70 -4.56
CA THR A 34 -2.62 28.72 -5.62
C THR A 34 -3.24 30.00 -5.12
N THR A 35 -2.76 31.12 -5.63
CA THR A 35 -3.27 32.45 -5.31
C THR A 35 -4.75 32.51 -5.65
N THR A 36 -5.65 32.97 -4.96
CA THR A 36 -7.09 33.06 -5.17
C THR A 36 -7.89 31.77 -4.95
N ALA A 37 -7.30 30.58 -4.96
CA ALA A 37 -8.05 29.36 -4.66
C ALA A 37 -8.45 29.31 -3.19
N THR A 38 -9.75 29.10 -2.96
CA THR A 38 -10.32 28.86 -1.63
C THR A 38 -10.73 27.41 -1.41
N LYS A 39 -10.88 26.68 -2.51
CA LYS A 39 -11.24 25.26 -2.53
C LYS A 39 -10.50 24.55 -3.64
N TYR A 40 -10.48 23.21 -3.56
CA TYR A 40 -9.86 22.34 -4.57
C TYR A 40 -10.76 21.17 -4.92
N GLN A 41 -10.58 20.66 -6.14
CA GLN A 41 -11.12 19.39 -6.61
C GLN A 41 -9.96 18.49 -6.94
N PHE A 42 -10.01 17.26 -6.42
CA PHE A 42 -9.06 16.19 -6.69
C PHE A 42 -9.78 15.06 -7.43
N GLU A 43 -9.12 14.49 -8.42
CA GLU A 43 -9.60 13.32 -9.15
C GLU A 43 -8.47 12.33 -9.36
N TYR A 44 -8.80 11.03 -9.32
CA TYR A 44 -7.98 9.99 -9.90
C TYR A 44 -8.80 9.06 -10.78
N ASP A 45 -8.14 8.47 -11.77
CA ASP A 45 -8.76 7.58 -12.73
C ASP A 45 -7.78 6.48 -13.15
N ASN A 46 -8.31 5.30 -13.51
CA ASN A 46 -7.53 4.24 -14.14
C ASN A 46 -7.20 4.54 -15.60
N ASP A 47 -7.81 5.57 -16.17
CA ASP A 47 -7.54 6.12 -17.50
C ASP A 47 -6.89 7.51 -17.43
N ALA A 48 -6.20 7.91 -18.50
CA ALA A 48 -5.56 9.22 -18.57
C ALA A 48 -6.49 10.33 -19.08
N ASP A 49 -7.65 9.98 -19.62
CA ASP A 49 -8.59 10.93 -20.21
C ASP A 49 -9.57 11.54 -19.22
N PHE A 50 -9.78 10.90 -18.06
CA PHE A 50 -10.72 11.31 -17.02
C PHE A 50 -12.16 11.49 -17.53
N SER A 51 -12.55 10.69 -18.52
CA SER A 51 -13.92 10.74 -19.07
C SER A 51 -14.96 10.25 -18.06
N SER A 52 -14.57 9.35 -17.16
CA SER A 52 -15.38 8.82 -16.06
C SER A 52 -14.50 8.55 -14.84
N PRO A 53 -14.09 9.59 -14.08
CA PRO A 53 -13.14 9.44 -13.01
C PRO A 53 -13.55 8.36 -12.00
N THR A 54 -12.61 7.47 -11.67
CA THR A 54 -12.80 6.43 -10.63
C THR A 54 -13.15 7.05 -9.28
N TYR A 55 -12.60 8.24 -9.01
CA TYR A 55 -12.88 8.98 -7.78
C TYR A 55 -12.76 10.48 -8.00
N THR A 56 -13.68 11.21 -7.40
CA THR A 56 -13.70 12.67 -7.36
C THR A 56 -13.98 13.15 -5.95
N SER A 57 -13.18 14.08 -5.45
CA SER A 57 -13.44 14.83 -4.22
C SER A 57 -13.50 16.31 -4.55
N ILE A 58 -14.52 16.98 -4.10
CA ILE A 58 -14.78 18.40 -4.37
C ILE A 58 -14.78 19.21 -3.06
N ASP A 59 -14.63 20.53 -3.21
CA ASP A 59 -14.70 21.51 -2.11
C ASP A 59 -13.68 21.26 -0.97
N LEU A 60 -12.52 20.65 -1.30
CA LEU A 60 -11.42 20.51 -0.36
C LEU A 60 -10.88 21.91 0.01
N THR A 61 -10.71 22.16 1.31
CA THR A 61 -10.15 23.42 1.82
C THR A 61 -8.67 23.32 2.18
N THR A 62 -8.11 22.11 2.05
CA THR A 62 -6.69 21.80 2.30
C THR A 62 -5.95 21.56 0.99
N THR A 63 -4.64 21.64 1.02
CA THR A 63 -3.74 21.32 -0.11
C THR A 63 -3.26 19.88 -0.07
N SER A 64 -3.98 19.03 0.63
CA SER A 64 -3.74 17.58 0.66
C SER A 64 -5.07 16.83 0.81
N HIS A 65 -5.10 15.60 0.31
CA HIS A 65 -6.24 14.71 0.41
C HIS A 65 -5.79 13.25 0.44
N THR A 66 -6.37 12.48 1.35
CA THR A 66 -6.22 11.02 1.36
C THR A 66 -7.60 10.44 1.02
N PRO A 67 -7.77 9.90 -0.18
CA PRO A 67 -9.05 9.28 -0.57
C PRO A 67 -9.32 8.01 0.27
N PRO A 68 -10.51 7.44 0.18
CA PRO A 68 -10.77 6.07 0.65
C PRO A 68 -9.80 5.08 0.02
N ALA A 69 -9.77 3.83 0.53
CA ALA A 69 -8.85 2.80 0.03
C ALA A 69 -8.90 2.70 -1.50
N ILE A 70 -7.72 2.83 -2.12
CA ILE A 70 -7.56 2.70 -3.57
C ILE A 70 -7.20 1.23 -3.86
N ALA A 71 -7.83 0.63 -4.87
CA ALA A 71 -7.51 -0.71 -5.33
C ALA A 71 -6.08 -0.77 -5.92
N LEU A 72 -5.51 -1.97 -5.99
CA LEU A 72 -4.21 -2.17 -6.64
C LEU A 72 -4.29 -1.81 -8.12
N GLY A 73 -3.27 -1.16 -8.63
CA GLY A 73 -3.24 -0.73 -10.03
C GLY A 73 -2.54 0.61 -10.23
N THR A 74 -2.48 1.05 -11.47
CA THR A 74 -1.91 2.35 -11.84
C THR A 74 -3.04 3.34 -12.14
N TYR A 75 -2.93 4.53 -11.57
CA TYR A 75 -3.92 5.59 -11.68
C TYR A 75 -3.28 6.89 -12.13
N SER A 76 -3.98 7.61 -12.98
CA SER A 76 -3.72 9.01 -13.29
C SER A 76 -4.43 9.90 -12.27
N TRP A 77 -3.84 11.03 -11.88
CA TRP A 77 -4.46 11.97 -10.95
C TRP A 77 -4.15 13.41 -11.26
N ARG A 78 -5.08 14.31 -10.90
CA ARG A 78 -5.01 15.75 -11.15
C ARG A 78 -5.77 16.54 -10.11
N VAL A 79 -5.49 17.84 -10.02
CA VAL A 79 -6.14 18.78 -9.09
C VAL A 79 -6.42 20.09 -9.81
N ARG A 80 -7.52 20.77 -9.44
CA ARG A 80 -7.79 22.17 -9.81
C ARG A 80 -8.28 22.98 -8.64
N GLY A 81 -8.10 24.28 -8.68
CA GLY A 81 -8.57 25.21 -7.68
C GLY A 81 -9.91 25.86 -8.05
N LYS A 82 -10.63 26.32 -7.07
CA LYS A 82 -11.85 27.14 -7.18
C LYS A 82 -11.70 28.39 -6.34
N ASP A 83 -12.03 29.55 -6.87
CA ASP A 83 -11.96 30.82 -6.14
C ASP A 83 -13.21 31.10 -5.28
N ALA A 84 -13.25 32.22 -4.61
CA ALA A 84 -14.36 32.67 -3.79
C ALA A 84 -15.59 33.07 -4.61
N ALA A 85 -15.41 33.45 -5.88
CA ALA A 85 -16.52 33.78 -6.80
C ALA A 85 -17.17 32.52 -7.40
N GLY A 86 -16.55 31.35 -7.23
CA GLY A 86 -17.05 30.07 -7.73
C GLY A 86 -16.45 29.65 -9.06
N ASN A 87 -15.45 30.35 -9.61
CA ASN A 87 -14.85 30.00 -10.87
C ASN A 87 -13.83 28.89 -10.68
N TRP A 88 -13.91 27.83 -11.49
CA TRP A 88 -12.90 26.78 -11.56
C TRP A 88 -11.70 27.23 -12.40
N GLY A 89 -10.51 26.99 -11.87
CA GLY A 89 -9.28 27.13 -12.62
C GLY A 89 -8.97 25.93 -13.51
N ALA A 90 -7.84 26.03 -14.22
CA ALA A 90 -7.34 24.93 -15.03
C ALA A 90 -6.89 23.75 -14.14
N TRP A 91 -6.98 22.54 -14.71
CA TRP A 91 -6.40 21.35 -14.11
C TRP A 91 -4.85 21.42 -14.07
N SER A 92 -4.26 20.86 -13.05
CA SER A 92 -2.83 20.61 -12.98
C SER A 92 -2.35 19.72 -14.15
N VAL A 93 -1.05 19.65 -14.34
CA VAL A 93 -0.48 18.52 -15.10
C VAL A 93 -0.91 17.21 -14.47
N THR A 94 -1.19 16.19 -15.28
CA THR A 94 -1.51 14.84 -14.80
C THR A 94 -0.24 14.15 -14.33
N ARG A 95 -0.33 13.44 -13.21
CA ARG A 95 0.68 12.49 -12.73
C ARG A 95 0.10 11.10 -12.64
N THR A 96 0.95 10.09 -12.66
CA THR A 96 0.56 8.70 -12.42
C THR A 96 1.12 8.22 -11.06
N VAL A 97 0.41 7.26 -10.46
CA VAL A 97 0.82 6.55 -9.26
C VAL A 97 0.41 5.09 -9.37
N THR A 98 1.28 4.17 -8.96
CA THR A 98 0.97 2.73 -8.92
C THR A 98 0.79 2.29 -7.47
N ILE A 99 -0.37 1.71 -7.16
CA ILE A 99 -0.70 1.16 -5.84
C ILE A 99 -0.29 -0.31 -5.82
N LEU A 100 0.65 -0.64 -4.95
CA LEU A 100 1.23 -1.96 -4.80
C LEU A 100 0.63 -2.70 -3.60
N PRO A 101 0.59 -4.05 -3.63
CA PRO A 101 0.21 -4.84 -2.46
C PRO A 101 1.24 -4.71 -1.35
N LEU A 102 0.78 -4.79 -0.11
CA LEU A 102 1.66 -5.03 1.02
C LEU A 102 2.10 -6.49 0.99
N VAL A 103 3.37 -6.72 0.68
CA VAL A 103 3.97 -8.06 0.71
C VAL A 103 4.44 -8.33 2.15
N PRO A 104 4.03 -9.48 2.77
CA PRO A 104 4.53 -9.84 4.09
C PRO A 104 6.05 -10.00 4.10
N VAL A 105 6.69 -9.56 5.17
CA VAL A 105 8.11 -9.88 5.42
C VAL A 105 8.22 -11.31 5.95
N ALA A 106 9.42 -11.90 5.90
CA ALA A 106 9.65 -13.22 6.48
C ALA A 106 9.35 -13.20 8.00
N PRO A 107 8.62 -14.19 8.54
CA PRO A 107 8.41 -14.31 9.98
C PRO A 107 9.73 -14.63 10.70
N THR A 108 9.80 -14.25 11.97
CA THR A 108 10.91 -14.65 12.84
C THR A 108 10.56 -15.95 13.55
N LEU A 109 11.40 -16.96 13.44
CA LEU A 109 11.26 -18.20 14.17
C LEU A 109 11.53 -17.95 15.66
N VAL A 110 10.74 -18.58 16.53
CA VAL A 110 10.83 -18.44 17.99
C VAL A 110 11.33 -19.74 18.61
N THR A 111 10.69 -20.86 18.27
CA THR A 111 11.10 -22.19 18.72
C THR A 111 11.20 -23.16 17.53
N PRO A 112 12.11 -24.12 17.57
CA PRO A 112 13.28 -24.18 18.47
C PRO A 112 14.22 -23.01 18.28
N ALA A 113 15.00 -22.66 19.32
CA ALA A 113 16.04 -21.62 19.17
C ALA A 113 17.09 -22.05 18.13
N ALA A 114 17.75 -21.08 17.50
CA ALA A 114 18.82 -21.38 16.55
C ALA A 114 19.89 -22.30 17.19
N SER A 115 20.26 -23.35 16.48
CA SER A 115 21.21 -24.39 16.94
C SER A 115 20.75 -25.19 18.18
N ALA A 116 19.45 -25.16 18.49
CA ALA A 116 18.91 -26.01 19.56
C ALA A 116 19.14 -27.50 19.22
N VAL A 117 19.46 -28.29 20.23
CA VAL A 117 19.59 -29.74 20.14
C VAL A 117 18.50 -30.36 21.00
N THR A 118 17.78 -31.31 20.46
CA THR A 118 16.72 -32.01 21.16
C THR A 118 16.76 -33.50 20.82
N ASN A 119 16.35 -34.34 21.74
CA ASN A 119 16.03 -35.76 21.53
C ASN A 119 14.51 -35.98 21.33
N ASP A 120 13.74 -34.91 21.22
CA ASP A 120 12.32 -34.94 20.94
C ASP A 120 12.11 -35.10 19.43
N SER A 121 11.46 -36.19 19.03
CA SER A 121 11.09 -36.45 17.63
C SER A 121 9.84 -35.70 17.17
N THR A 122 9.23 -34.93 18.08
CA THR A 122 8.01 -34.16 17.84
C THR A 122 8.12 -32.70 18.34
N PRO A 123 9.19 -31.97 17.99
CA PRO A 123 9.41 -30.63 18.52
C PRO A 123 8.32 -29.65 18.05
N ASP A 124 8.05 -28.69 18.91
CA ASP A 124 7.15 -27.59 18.60
C ASP A 124 7.91 -26.45 17.90
N PHE A 125 7.42 -26.09 16.72
CA PHE A 125 7.88 -24.91 15.96
C PHE A 125 6.91 -23.77 16.19
N THR A 126 7.45 -22.61 16.51
CA THR A 126 6.65 -21.37 16.65
C THR A 126 7.33 -20.21 15.95
N TRP A 127 6.55 -19.24 15.51
CA TRP A 127 7.02 -18.03 14.83
C TRP A 127 6.18 -16.82 15.20
N ASN A 128 6.71 -15.63 14.96
CA ASN A 128 5.98 -14.38 15.17
C ASN A 128 5.08 -14.08 13.98
N SER A 129 3.92 -13.48 14.26
CA SER A 129 3.06 -12.94 13.22
C SER A 129 3.76 -11.79 12.47
N VAL A 130 3.43 -11.65 11.18
CA VAL A 130 3.87 -10.52 10.37
C VAL A 130 2.67 -9.75 9.83
N VAL A 131 2.85 -8.46 9.59
CA VAL A 131 1.81 -7.61 9.00
C VAL A 131 1.41 -8.19 7.65
N SER A 132 0.10 -8.33 7.42
CA SER A 132 -0.50 -8.94 6.23
C SER A 132 -0.20 -10.43 6.02
N GLY A 133 0.50 -11.10 6.93
CA GLY A 133 0.65 -12.56 6.93
C GLY A 133 -0.57 -13.21 7.57
N ASN A 134 -1.37 -13.92 6.78
CA ASN A 134 -2.54 -14.66 7.27
C ASN A 134 -2.28 -16.15 7.41
N THR A 135 -1.47 -16.71 6.50
CA THR A 135 -1.05 -18.12 6.49
C THR A 135 0.46 -18.19 6.36
N TYR A 136 1.06 -19.27 6.85
CA TYR A 136 2.50 -19.48 6.87
C TYR A 136 2.81 -20.85 6.30
N GLU A 137 3.93 -20.97 5.62
CA GLU A 137 4.50 -22.25 5.22
C GLU A 137 5.73 -22.51 6.06
N LEU A 138 5.76 -23.65 6.75
CA LEU A 138 6.91 -24.17 7.48
C LEU A 138 7.50 -25.35 6.71
N GLU A 139 8.78 -25.29 6.46
CA GLU A 139 9.55 -26.39 5.87
C GLU A 139 10.62 -26.85 6.84
N ILE A 140 10.75 -28.15 6.99
CA ILE A 140 11.78 -28.78 7.82
C ILE A 140 12.66 -29.62 6.91
N SER A 141 13.97 -29.41 6.98
CA SER A 141 14.95 -30.15 6.17
C SER A 141 16.25 -30.35 6.94
N ASN A 142 16.92 -31.48 6.71
CA ASN A 142 18.27 -31.74 7.19
C ASN A 142 19.34 -31.19 6.23
N ALA A 143 18.95 -30.49 5.17
CA ALA A 143 19.83 -29.84 4.22
C ALA A 143 19.58 -28.35 4.20
N SER A 144 20.61 -27.54 4.36
CA SER A 144 20.51 -26.07 4.36
C SER A 144 19.94 -25.48 3.06
N THR A 145 19.96 -26.24 1.98
CA THR A 145 19.38 -25.86 0.68
C THR A 145 17.89 -26.14 0.57
N PHE A 146 17.30 -26.86 1.53
CA PHE A 146 15.92 -27.36 1.47
C PHE A 146 15.59 -28.13 0.19
N ALA A 147 16.59 -28.70 -0.49
CA ALA A 147 16.40 -29.48 -1.71
C ALA A 147 15.58 -30.76 -1.45
N THR A 148 15.69 -31.32 -0.23
CA THR A 148 14.87 -32.44 0.23
C THR A 148 14.21 -32.01 1.55
N LYS A 149 12.89 -31.92 1.54
CA LYS A 149 12.10 -31.52 2.71
C LYS A 149 11.67 -32.78 3.46
N GLN A 150 11.82 -32.76 4.78
CA GLN A 150 11.33 -33.83 5.66
C GLN A 150 9.84 -33.64 5.94
N GLN A 151 9.45 -32.40 6.19
CA GLN A 151 8.05 -31.99 6.39
C GLN A 151 7.80 -30.64 5.76
N THR A 152 6.57 -30.47 5.28
CA THR A 152 6.02 -29.17 4.87
C THR A 152 4.65 -29.05 5.52
N PHE A 153 4.42 -27.92 6.18
CA PHE A 153 3.15 -27.60 6.80
C PHE A 153 2.70 -26.22 6.32
N VAL A 154 1.42 -26.12 5.95
CA VAL A 154 0.79 -24.83 5.64
C VAL A 154 -0.23 -24.55 6.75
N SER A 155 -0.03 -23.44 7.45
CA SER A 155 -0.88 -23.08 8.59
C SER A 155 -2.29 -22.67 8.16
N GLY A 156 -3.25 -22.85 9.06
CA GLY A 156 -4.53 -22.13 9.01
C GLY A 156 -4.32 -20.62 9.28
N VAL A 157 -5.36 -19.84 9.04
CA VAL A 157 -5.32 -18.39 9.29
C VAL A 157 -5.03 -18.10 10.76
N GLY A 158 -4.00 -17.28 11.01
CA GLY A 158 -3.60 -16.86 12.35
C GLY A 158 -2.89 -17.93 13.19
N VAL A 159 -2.61 -19.12 12.64
CA VAL A 159 -1.87 -20.18 13.35
C VAL A 159 -0.38 -19.87 13.28
N LEU A 160 0.27 -19.80 14.45
CA LEU A 160 1.68 -19.42 14.63
C LEU A 160 2.52 -20.55 15.20
N ASN A 161 2.04 -21.78 15.16
CA ASN A 161 2.73 -22.95 15.66
C ASN A 161 2.47 -24.20 14.82
N TYR A 162 3.36 -25.16 14.95
CA TYR A 162 3.23 -26.50 14.39
C TYR A 162 4.02 -27.49 15.25
N THR A 163 3.40 -28.57 15.68
CA THR A 163 4.07 -29.71 16.30
C THR A 163 4.45 -30.69 15.22
N ALA A 164 5.74 -30.91 15.02
CA ALA A 164 6.21 -31.84 14.02
C ALA A 164 5.91 -33.29 14.42
N THR A 165 5.92 -34.18 13.45
CA THR A 165 5.69 -35.61 13.69
C THR A 165 6.86 -36.42 13.16
N ASN A 166 7.44 -37.28 14.02
CA ASN A 166 8.47 -38.26 13.63
C ASN A 166 9.64 -37.67 12.82
N ILE A 167 10.21 -36.58 13.32
CA ILE A 167 11.45 -36.06 12.73
C ILE A 167 12.59 -37.03 13.07
N PRO A 168 13.26 -37.63 12.06
CA PRO A 168 14.39 -38.52 12.32
C PRO A 168 15.56 -37.75 12.94
N ASP A 169 16.43 -38.46 13.66
CA ASP A 169 17.66 -37.88 14.22
C ASP A 169 18.50 -37.20 13.15
N GLY A 170 19.00 -36.00 13.45
CA GLY A 170 19.84 -35.23 12.54
C GLY A 170 19.98 -33.78 12.96
N LEU A 171 20.76 -33.01 12.19
CA LEU A 171 20.82 -31.55 12.29
C LEU A 171 19.72 -30.92 11.42
N TRP A 172 18.99 -30.01 11.99
CA TRP A 172 17.84 -29.31 11.36
C TRP A 172 18.10 -27.80 11.24
#